data_f94b1a52decdf60e8ac47913f24a153b
#
_entry.id   f94b1a52decdf60e8ac47913f24a153b
#
_cell.length_a   1.000
_cell.length_b   1.000
_cell.length_c   1.000
_cell.angle_alpha   90.00
_cell.angle_beta   90.00
_cell.angle_gamma   90.00
#
_symmetry.space_group_name_H-M   'P 1'
#
loop_
_entity.id
_entity.type
_entity.pdbx_description
1 polymer ?
#
loop_
_entity_poly.entity_id
_entity_poly.type
_entity_poly.pdbx_seq_one_letter_code
_entity_poly.pdbx_strand_id
1 'polypeptide(L)'
;EYVNVPPGVVVTEKNKKHISLDLITSGFDFLFYKINNPVIYVDIGAYYTLDETTLLIPPEDFKRLLINQLNNDVLIKDISINKFEIFLDTLDIKKVKVTLRENITFAEGFKPVGAHRIIPDSIKVSGPAHQLDTLNEIFTSLLSISNVAEDIATTITLTTALGENLTFEKN
;
A
#
# COMPACT_ATOMS: atom_id res chain seq x y z
N GLU A 1 -6.03 14.09 2.15
CA GLU A 1 -6.26 12.97 1.21
C GLU A 1 -5.75 13.32 -0.18
N TYR A 2 -5.32 12.31 -0.93
CA TYR A 2 -4.82 12.47 -2.30
C TYR A 2 -5.91 12.04 -3.28
N VAL A 3 -6.20 12.89 -4.27
CA VAL A 3 -7.24 12.66 -5.28
C VAL A 3 -6.66 12.76 -6.69
N ASN A 4 -7.40 12.25 -7.68
CA ASN A 4 -7.01 12.27 -9.09
C ASN A 4 -5.60 11.69 -9.35
N VAL A 5 -5.25 10.60 -8.64
CA VAL A 5 -3.98 9.89 -8.87
C VAL A 5 -4.00 9.30 -10.27
N PRO A 6 -3.00 9.58 -11.12
CA PRO A 6 -2.96 9.06 -12.48
C PRO A 6 -2.95 7.53 -12.53
N PRO A 7 -3.51 6.91 -13.60
CA PRO A 7 -3.45 5.46 -13.78
C PRO A 7 -2.00 4.96 -13.79
N GLY A 8 -1.75 3.84 -13.10
CA GLY A 8 -0.42 3.26 -13.00
C GLY A 8 0.51 3.93 -11.98
N VAL A 9 -0.01 4.89 -11.22
CA VAL A 9 0.73 5.55 -10.13
C VAL A 9 0.07 5.23 -8.79
N VAL A 10 0.86 5.09 -7.75
CA VAL A 10 0.40 4.92 -6.36
C VAL A 10 1.10 5.91 -5.44
N VAL A 11 0.35 6.43 -4.48
CA VAL A 11 0.91 7.30 -3.43
C VAL A 11 1.49 6.40 -2.34
N THR A 12 2.77 6.57 -2.03
CA THR A 12 3.47 5.70 -1.07
C THR A 12 3.08 6.00 0.38
N GLU A 13 3.25 5.02 1.26
CA GLU A 13 2.98 5.17 2.71
C GLU A 13 3.95 6.11 3.43
N LYS A 14 5.07 6.47 2.80
CA LYS A 14 6.05 7.43 3.33
C LYS A 14 5.50 8.85 3.45
N ASN A 15 4.40 9.13 2.77
CA ASN A 15 3.77 10.44 2.78
C ASN A 15 3.16 10.78 4.14
N LYS A 16 3.30 12.05 4.52
CA LYS A 16 2.69 12.56 5.75
C LYS A 16 1.18 12.50 5.65
N LYS A 17 0.55 11.83 6.60
CA LYS A 17 -0.92 11.73 6.70
C LYS A 17 -1.54 12.96 7.37
N HIS A 18 -0.76 13.71 8.15
CA HIS A 18 -1.20 14.87 8.92
C HIS A 18 -0.21 16.02 8.81
N ILE A 19 -0.74 17.21 8.76
CA ILE A 19 0.01 18.47 8.86
C ILE A 19 -0.64 19.32 9.95
N SER A 20 0.18 20.10 10.66
CA SER A 20 -0.34 21.04 11.65
C SER A 20 -0.40 22.43 11.05
N LEU A 21 -1.49 23.13 11.29
CA LEU A 21 -1.74 24.48 10.84
C LEU A 21 -2.03 25.38 12.04
N ASP A 22 -1.38 26.53 12.12
CA ASP A 22 -1.76 27.58 13.04
C ASP A 22 -2.78 28.49 12.36
N LEU A 23 -4.00 28.48 12.87
CA LEU A 23 -5.10 29.24 12.30
C LEU A 23 -5.51 30.39 13.22
N ILE A 24 -5.83 31.53 12.63
CA ILE A 24 -6.51 32.64 13.29
C ILE A 24 -7.93 32.66 12.76
N THR A 25 -8.89 32.50 13.66
CA THR A 25 -10.30 32.49 13.32
C THR A 25 -11.11 32.99 14.50
N SER A 26 -12.37 33.34 14.30
CA SER A 26 -13.27 33.88 15.33
C SER A 26 -14.61 33.17 15.36
N GLY A 27 -15.35 33.37 16.47
CA GLY A 27 -16.72 32.88 16.61
C GLY A 27 -16.84 31.36 16.60
N PHE A 28 -17.81 30.85 15.84
CA PHE A 28 -18.10 29.42 15.76
C PHE A 28 -17.03 28.63 15.03
N ASP A 29 -16.29 29.23 14.11
CA ASP A 29 -15.21 28.55 13.37
C ASP A 29 -14.07 28.13 14.30
N PHE A 30 -13.76 28.92 15.33
CA PHE A 30 -12.81 28.52 16.35
C PHE A 30 -13.22 27.21 17.04
N LEU A 31 -14.50 27.09 17.42
CA LEU A 31 -15.01 25.88 18.06
C LEU A 31 -15.03 24.69 17.09
N PHE A 32 -15.42 24.94 15.84
CA PHE A 32 -15.44 23.93 14.79
C PHE A 32 -14.06 23.32 14.56
N TYR A 33 -13.04 24.11 14.31
CA TYR A 33 -11.67 23.62 14.06
C TYR A 33 -10.97 23.07 15.29
N LYS A 34 -11.40 23.42 16.49
CA LYS A 34 -10.92 22.82 17.73
C LYS A 34 -11.40 21.38 17.93
N ILE A 35 -12.56 21.04 17.41
CA ILE A 35 -13.20 19.72 17.58
C ILE A 35 -12.99 18.85 16.33
N ASN A 36 -13.03 19.44 15.14
CA ASN A 36 -12.96 18.72 13.87
C ASN A 36 -11.63 19.01 13.16
N ASN A 37 -10.99 17.96 12.71
CA ASN A 37 -9.83 18.05 11.83
C ASN A 37 -10.32 18.03 10.38
N PRO A 38 -10.24 19.13 9.62
CA PRO A 38 -10.69 19.14 8.23
C PRO A 38 -9.81 18.23 7.38
N VAL A 39 -10.42 17.56 6.43
CA VAL A 39 -9.71 16.79 5.41
C VAL A 39 -9.36 17.73 4.27
N ILE A 40 -8.07 17.80 3.94
CA ILE A 40 -7.56 18.57 2.81
C ILE A 40 -7.32 17.62 1.64
N TYR A 41 -7.89 17.94 0.50
CA TYR A 41 -7.74 17.15 -0.73
C TYR A 41 -6.63 17.75 -1.59
N VAL A 42 -5.68 16.91 -1.96
CA VAL A 42 -4.55 17.29 -2.84
C VAL A 42 -4.72 16.57 -4.17
N ASP A 43 -4.91 17.35 -5.23
CA ASP A 43 -5.05 16.84 -6.58
C ASP A 43 -3.67 16.50 -7.15
N ILE A 44 -3.36 15.19 -7.24
CA ILE A 44 -2.09 14.71 -7.76
C ILE A 44 -1.98 14.98 -9.25
N GLY A 45 -3.07 14.75 -10.00
CA GLY A 45 -3.08 14.93 -11.45
C GLY A 45 -2.75 16.36 -11.91
N ALA A 46 -3.05 17.37 -11.07
CA ALA A 46 -2.75 18.77 -11.39
C ALA A 46 -1.25 19.10 -11.35
N TYR A 47 -0.44 18.31 -10.63
CA TYR A 47 0.98 18.55 -10.43
C TYR A 47 1.88 17.45 -10.99
N TYR A 48 1.30 16.31 -11.35
CA TYR A 48 2.06 15.14 -11.80
C TYR A 48 2.64 15.34 -13.20
N THR A 49 3.92 15.06 -13.34
CA THR A 49 4.63 14.93 -14.61
C THR A 49 5.04 13.48 -14.82
N LEU A 50 5.05 13.02 -16.06
CA LEU A 50 5.33 11.62 -16.39
C LEU A 50 6.70 11.18 -15.80
N ASP A 51 6.71 9.98 -15.21
CA ASP A 51 7.89 9.32 -14.60
C ASP A 51 8.44 10.02 -13.33
N GLU A 52 7.72 10.97 -12.74
CA GLU A 52 8.11 11.53 -11.45
C GLU A 52 7.77 10.60 -10.29
N THR A 53 8.77 10.31 -9.46
CA THR A 53 8.63 9.56 -8.21
C THR A 53 8.48 10.45 -6.97
N THR A 54 8.73 11.75 -7.13
CA THR A 54 8.58 12.74 -6.06
C THR A 54 7.98 14.01 -6.63
N LEU A 55 6.78 14.31 -6.20
CA LEU A 55 6.06 15.53 -6.56
C LEU A 55 6.34 16.61 -5.51
N LEU A 56 6.79 17.77 -5.96
CA LEU A 56 6.99 18.93 -5.10
C LEU A 56 5.90 19.96 -5.37
N ILE A 57 5.07 20.23 -4.37
CA ILE A 57 4.11 21.32 -4.45
C ILE A 57 4.77 22.58 -3.89
N PRO A 58 4.87 23.68 -4.68
CA PRO A 58 5.41 24.93 -4.21
C PRO A 58 4.66 25.45 -2.97
N PRO A 59 5.35 26.09 -2.00
CA PRO A 59 4.71 26.56 -0.77
C PRO A 59 3.52 27.50 -1.02
N GLU A 60 3.61 28.37 -2.03
CA GLU A 60 2.54 29.30 -2.38
C GLU A 60 1.30 28.59 -2.92
N ASP A 61 1.50 27.56 -3.75
CA ASP A 61 0.40 26.75 -4.30
C ASP A 61 -0.25 25.92 -3.19
N PHE A 62 0.57 25.35 -2.29
CA PHE A 62 0.06 24.63 -1.15
C PHE A 62 -0.75 25.52 -0.20
N LYS A 63 -0.27 26.74 0.08
CA LYS A 63 -1.00 27.70 0.89
C LYS A 63 -2.33 28.09 0.22
N ARG A 64 -2.33 28.34 -1.09
CA ARG A 64 -3.54 28.65 -1.85
C ARG A 64 -4.54 27.49 -1.82
N LEU A 65 -4.06 26.24 -1.96
CA LEU A 65 -4.88 25.03 -1.85
C LEU A 65 -5.56 24.95 -0.48
N LEU A 66 -4.83 25.23 0.61
CA LEU A 66 -5.39 25.26 1.96
C LEU A 66 -6.45 26.35 2.12
N ILE A 67 -6.18 27.57 1.69
CA ILE A 67 -7.12 28.70 1.79
C ILE A 67 -8.42 28.38 1.05
N ASN A 68 -8.35 27.77 -0.11
CA ASN A 68 -9.52 27.44 -0.92
C ASN A 68 -10.41 26.31 -0.30
N GLN A 69 -9.86 25.53 0.63
CA GLN A 69 -10.59 24.42 1.25
C GLN A 69 -10.98 24.68 2.71
N LEU A 70 -10.44 25.74 3.31
CA LEU A 70 -10.86 26.22 4.63
C LEU A 70 -11.96 27.29 4.47
N ASN A 71 -12.67 27.59 5.57
CA ASN A 71 -13.68 28.67 5.57
C ASN A 71 -13.04 30.03 5.27
N ASN A 72 -13.80 30.92 4.64
CA ASN A 72 -13.32 32.23 4.20
C ASN A 72 -12.83 33.15 5.34
N ASP A 73 -13.30 32.93 6.56
CA ASP A 73 -12.96 33.75 7.75
C ASP A 73 -11.74 33.21 8.51
N VAL A 74 -11.00 32.23 7.91
CA VAL A 74 -9.83 31.62 8.53
C VAL A 74 -8.56 32.18 7.91
N LEU A 75 -7.66 32.69 8.74
CA LEU A 75 -6.32 33.10 8.32
C LEU A 75 -5.29 32.06 8.74
N ILE A 76 -4.48 31.60 7.80
CA ILE A 76 -3.36 30.70 8.09
C ILE A 76 -2.20 31.55 8.59
N LYS A 77 -1.83 31.40 9.87
CA LYS A 77 -0.72 32.08 10.50
C LYS A 77 0.60 31.38 10.20
N ASP A 78 0.61 30.05 10.34
CA ASP A 78 1.79 29.23 10.10
C ASP A 78 1.41 27.83 9.62
N ILE A 79 2.34 27.21 8.91
CA ILE A 79 2.22 25.83 8.39
C ILE A 79 3.45 25.05 8.86
N SER A 80 3.25 23.92 9.52
CA SER A 80 4.34 23.12 10.12
C SER A 80 5.35 22.53 9.13
N ILE A 81 5.15 22.73 7.83
CA ILE A 81 6.03 22.23 6.77
C ILE A 81 6.43 23.33 5.80
N ASN A 82 7.72 23.41 5.51
CA ASN A 82 8.27 24.37 4.55
C ASN A 82 8.29 23.83 3.11
N LYS A 83 8.16 22.53 2.96
CA LYS A 83 8.12 21.79 1.69
C LYS A 83 7.03 20.73 1.75
N PHE A 84 6.16 20.70 0.76
CA PHE A 84 5.18 19.66 0.61
C PHE A 84 5.61 18.72 -0.50
N GLU A 85 6.28 17.64 -0.10
CA GLU A 85 6.77 16.59 -0.98
C GLU A 85 5.83 15.38 -0.88
N ILE A 86 5.46 14.84 -2.05
CA ILE A 86 4.62 13.65 -2.16
C ILE A 86 5.42 12.60 -2.90
N PHE A 87 5.68 11.48 -2.25
CA PHE A 87 6.38 10.35 -2.82
C PHE A 87 5.39 9.44 -3.55
N LEU A 88 5.68 9.23 -4.81
CA LEU A 88 4.90 8.40 -5.71
C LEU A 88 5.68 7.13 -6.07
N ASP A 89 4.98 6.12 -6.55
CA ASP A 89 5.57 4.92 -7.12
C ASP A 89 4.74 4.44 -8.31
N THR A 90 5.31 3.61 -9.15
CA THR A 90 4.60 2.97 -10.26
C THR A 90 3.91 1.70 -9.80
N LEU A 91 2.72 1.47 -10.32
CA LEU A 91 2.01 0.21 -10.16
C LEU A 91 2.56 -0.79 -11.19
N ASP A 92 3.03 -1.93 -10.71
CA ASP A 92 3.58 -2.98 -11.58
C ASP A 92 2.97 -4.36 -11.24
N ILE A 93 3.27 -5.36 -12.07
CA ILE A 93 2.81 -6.73 -11.91
C ILE A 93 4.03 -7.66 -11.98
N LYS A 94 4.24 -8.43 -10.92
CA LYS A 94 5.31 -9.44 -10.84
C LYS A 94 4.75 -10.83 -10.69
N LYS A 95 5.32 -11.78 -11.42
CA LYS A 95 5.06 -13.21 -11.23
C LYS A 95 5.97 -13.70 -10.10
N VAL A 96 5.36 -14.17 -9.00
CA VAL A 96 6.04 -14.54 -7.77
C VAL A 96 5.87 -16.04 -7.52
N LYS A 97 6.95 -16.72 -7.15
CA LYS A 97 6.97 -18.14 -6.87
C LYS A 97 6.17 -18.47 -5.61
N VAL A 98 5.43 -19.56 -5.66
CA VAL A 98 4.75 -20.14 -4.48
C VAL A 98 5.64 -21.19 -3.85
N THR A 99 5.93 -21.03 -2.56
CA THR A 99 6.75 -21.97 -1.77
C THR A 99 5.89 -22.64 -0.70
N LEU A 100 5.87 -23.95 -0.72
CA LEU A 100 5.14 -24.77 0.24
C LEU A 100 5.84 -24.75 1.61
N ARG A 101 5.07 -24.47 2.66
CA ARG A 101 5.48 -24.73 4.04
C ARG A 101 4.83 -26.02 4.50
N GLU A 102 5.65 -27.01 4.83
CA GLU A 102 5.15 -28.34 5.18
C GLU A 102 5.84 -28.94 6.40
N ASN A 103 5.08 -29.76 7.09
CA ASN A 103 5.55 -30.68 8.13
C ASN A 103 4.85 -32.02 7.89
N ILE A 104 5.48 -32.92 7.11
CA ILE A 104 4.91 -34.18 6.67
C ILE A 104 5.72 -35.31 7.29
N THR A 105 5.04 -36.25 7.97
CA THR A 105 5.64 -37.49 8.45
C THR A 105 5.01 -38.67 7.74
N PHE A 106 5.83 -39.65 7.37
CA PHE A 106 5.40 -40.85 6.64
C PHE A 106 5.16 -42.00 7.58
N ALA A 107 4.28 -42.93 7.17
CA ALA A 107 4.07 -44.20 7.86
C ALA A 107 5.33 -45.05 7.79
N GLU A 108 5.43 -46.03 8.71
CA GLU A 108 6.56 -46.94 8.72
C GLU A 108 6.68 -47.72 7.40
N GLY A 109 7.88 -47.68 6.80
CA GLY A 109 8.14 -48.28 5.49
C GLY A 109 7.79 -47.42 4.29
N PHE A 110 7.20 -46.23 4.47
CA PHE A 110 6.86 -45.30 3.39
C PHE A 110 7.84 -44.15 3.30
N LYS A 111 8.05 -43.64 2.09
CA LYS A 111 8.91 -42.48 1.81
C LYS A 111 8.37 -41.69 0.59
N PRO A 112 8.65 -40.42 0.47
CA PRO A 112 8.22 -39.63 -0.69
C PRO A 112 8.92 -40.11 -1.97
N VAL A 113 8.20 -40.08 -3.08
CA VAL A 113 8.71 -40.37 -4.42
C VAL A 113 8.73 -39.06 -5.22
N GLY A 114 9.89 -38.41 -5.25
CA GLY A 114 10.06 -37.14 -5.93
C GLY A 114 9.71 -35.90 -5.09
N ALA A 115 9.68 -34.74 -5.73
CA ALA A 115 9.34 -33.47 -5.10
C ALA A 115 7.82 -33.25 -5.10
N HIS A 116 7.32 -32.51 -4.09
CA HIS A 116 5.92 -32.13 -4.03
C HIS A 116 5.59 -31.16 -5.19
N ARG A 117 4.43 -31.37 -5.81
CA ARG A 117 3.96 -30.56 -6.93
C ARG A 117 2.97 -29.53 -6.43
N ILE A 118 3.26 -28.26 -6.71
CA ILE A 118 2.40 -27.11 -6.40
C ILE A 118 1.75 -26.63 -7.68
N ILE A 119 0.43 -26.43 -7.68
CA ILE A 119 -0.31 -25.90 -8.82
C ILE A 119 -1.27 -24.82 -8.33
N PRO A 120 -1.13 -23.55 -8.79
CA PRO A 120 -0.02 -23.03 -9.61
C PRO A 120 1.29 -22.91 -8.81
N ASP A 121 2.43 -23.05 -9.49
CA ASP A 121 3.77 -22.89 -8.91
C ASP A 121 4.18 -21.42 -8.69
N SER A 122 3.41 -20.51 -9.28
CA SER A 122 3.62 -19.08 -9.23
C SER A 122 2.30 -18.33 -9.46
N ILE A 123 2.19 -17.13 -8.90
CA ILE A 123 1.03 -16.27 -9.01
C ILE A 123 1.46 -14.86 -9.40
N LYS A 124 0.55 -14.10 -10.01
CA LYS A 124 0.78 -12.70 -10.31
C LYS A 124 0.35 -11.83 -9.13
N VAL A 125 1.22 -10.92 -8.75
CA VAL A 125 1.00 -9.93 -7.70
C VAL A 125 1.13 -8.55 -8.32
N SER A 126 0.13 -7.69 -8.09
CA SER A 126 0.13 -6.29 -8.49
C SER A 126 0.36 -5.40 -7.28
N GLY A 127 1.14 -4.34 -7.44
CA GLY A 127 1.42 -3.38 -6.39
C GLY A 127 2.53 -2.41 -6.74
N PRO A 128 2.99 -1.58 -5.75
CA PRO A 128 4.09 -0.66 -5.94
C PRO A 128 5.37 -1.38 -6.36
N ALA A 129 6.05 -0.87 -7.39
CA ALA A 129 7.25 -1.50 -7.97
C ALA A 129 8.31 -1.78 -6.89
N HIS A 130 8.59 -0.83 -6.00
CA HIS A 130 9.60 -1.01 -4.94
C HIS A 130 9.26 -2.14 -3.95
N GLN A 131 7.98 -2.43 -3.72
CA GLN A 131 7.56 -3.57 -2.88
C GLN A 131 7.69 -4.89 -3.63
N LEU A 132 7.31 -4.89 -4.92
CA LEU A 132 7.44 -6.05 -5.78
C LEU A 132 8.90 -6.46 -5.99
N ASP A 133 9.84 -5.52 -6.07
CA ASP A 133 11.26 -5.81 -6.23
C ASP A 133 11.81 -6.69 -5.10
N THR A 134 11.35 -6.46 -3.88
CA THR A 134 11.74 -7.23 -2.70
C THR A 134 10.98 -8.54 -2.52
N LEU A 135 9.85 -8.71 -3.22
CA LEU A 135 8.98 -9.88 -3.11
C LEU A 135 9.46 -11.00 -4.05
N ASN A 136 10.20 -11.98 -3.55
CA ASN A 136 10.75 -13.07 -4.35
C ASN A 136 9.89 -14.33 -4.31
N GLU A 137 9.22 -14.59 -3.18
CA GLU A 137 8.40 -15.78 -2.98
C GLU A 137 7.22 -15.49 -2.04
N ILE A 138 6.18 -16.29 -2.17
CA ILE A 138 5.01 -16.28 -1.31
C ILE A 138 4.85 -17.66 -0.71
N PHE A 139 4.61 -17.72 0.59
CA PHE A 139 4.47 -18.98 1.29
C PHE A 139 3.00 -19.39 1.41
N THR A 140 2.79 -20.72 1.41
CA THR A 140 1.51 -21.29 1.83
C THR A 140 1.36 -21.21 3.35
N SER A 141 0.15 -21.38 3.86
CA SER A 141 -0.06 -21.80 5.26
C SER A 141 0.66 -23.13 5.52
N LEU A 142 0.98 -23.41 6.78
CA LEU A 142 1.68 -24.66 7.12
C LEU A 142 0.78 -25.87 6.85
N LEU A 143 1.24 -26.77 6.00
CA LEU A 143 0.64 -28.08 5.79
C LEU A 143 1.23 -29.08 6.79
N SER A 144 0.44 -29.53 7.73
CA SER A 144 0.85 -30.57 8.68
C SER A 144 0.05 -31.83 8.43
N ILE A 145 0.74 -32.92 8.01
CA ILE A 145 0.13 -34.23 7.79
C ILE A 145 1.02 -35.31 8.41
N SER A 146 0.41 -36.23 9.12
CA SER A 146 1.14 -37.29 9.79
C SER A 146 0.73 -38.67 9.28
N ASN A 147 1.68 -39.61 9.32
CA ASN A 147 1.45 -41.03 9.00
C ASN A 147 0.97 -41.27 7.56
N VAL A 148 1.62 -40.57 6.59
CA VAL A 148 1.27 -40.66 5.17
C VAL A 148 1.70 -41.98 4.58
N ALA A 149 0.75 -42.72 3.99
CA ALA A 149 0.94 -44.05 3.37
C ALA A 149 0.46 -44.10 1.91
N GLU A 150 -0.11 -42.99 1.39
CA GLU A 150 -0.64 -42.86 0.03
C GLU A 150 -0.47 -41.44 -0.52
N ASP A 151 -0.73 -41.28 -1.81
CA ASP A 151 -0.68 -39.97 -2.45
C ASP A 151 -1.78 -39.04 -1.91
N ILE A 152 -1.42 -37.82 -1.60
CA ILE A 152 -2.33 -36.79 -1.08
C ILE A 152 -2.42 -35.63 -2.06
N ALA A 153 -3.64 -35.27 -2.43
CA ALA A 153 -3.95 -34.01 -3.14
C ALA A 153 -4.84 -33.16 -2.25
N THR A 154 -4.39 -31.94 -1.93
CA THR A 154 -5.12 -31.02 -1.06
C THR A 154 -4.98 -29.57 -1.52
N THR A 155 -5.93 -28.74 -1.14
CA THR A 155 -5.89 -27.29 -1.38
C THR A 155 -5.39 -26.58 -0.14
N ILE A 156 -4.48 -25.62 -0.35
CA ILE A 156 -3.84 -24.85 0.70
C ILE A 156 -4.01 -23.37 0.45
N THR A 157 -4.21 -22.60 1.49
CA THR A 157 -4.26 -21.12 1.41
C THR A 157 -2.86 -20.53 1.39
N LEU A 158 -2.72 -19.39 0.72
CA LEU A 158 -1.49 -18.58 0.78
C LEU A 158 -1.48 -17.76 2.08
N THR A 159 -0.28 -17.57 2.63
CA THR A 159 -0.10 -16.67 3.77
C THR A 159 -0.20 -15.23 3.26
N THR A 160 -1.22 -14.49 3.70
CA THR A 160 -1.54 -13.15 3.25
C THR A 160 -0.71 -12.04 3.92
N ALA A 161 0.51 -12.33 4.35
CA ALA A 161 1.42 -11.29 4.86
C ALA A 161 2.01 -10.46 3.68
N LEU A 162 1.16 -10.06 2.74
CA LEU A 162 1.50 -9.04 1.76
C LEU A 162 1.31 -7.66 2.39
N GLY A 163 2.18 -6.72 2.04
CA GLY A 163 2.04 -5.31 2.44
C GLY A 163 0.67 -4.74 2.03
N GLU A 164 0.24 -3.68 2.67
CA GLU A 164 -1.13 -3.13 2.53
C GLU A 164 -1.54 -2.79 1.08
N ASN A 165 -0.58 -2.61 0.16
CA ASN A 165 -0.82 -2.19 -1.23
C ASN A 165 -0.55 -3.29 -2.27
N LEU A 166 -0.34 -4.54 -1.84
CA LEU A 166 -0.14 -5.66 -2.74
C LEU A 166 -1.44 -6.46 -2.90
N THR A 167 -1.80 -6.79 -4.13
CA THR A 167 -3.01 -7.56 -4.44
C THR A 167 -2.68 -8.74 -5.35
N PHE A 168 -3.37 -9.87 -5.12
CA PHE A 168 -3.31 -10.99 -6.05
C PHE A 168 -4.17 -10.71 -7.26
N GLU A 169 -3.63 -10.85 -8.47
CA GLU A 169 -4.46 -10.92 -9.66
C GLU A 169 -5.28 -12.21 -9.62
N LYS A 170 -6.59 -12.09 -9.75
CA LYS A 170 -7.47 -13.24 -9.98
C LYS A 170 -7.22 -13.74 -11.41
N ASN A 171 -6.81 -14.99 -11.53
CA ASN A 171 -6.83 -15.70 -12.82
C ASN A 171 -8.26 -15.93 -13.27
#